data_d4eb44279a4676968e9f139b2b95ff42
#
_entry.id   d4eb44279a4676968e9f139b2b95ff42
#
_cell.length_a   1.000
_cell.length_b   1.000
_cell.length_c   1.000
_cell.angle_alpha   90.00
_cell.angle_beta   90.00
_cell.angle_gamma   90.00
#
_symmetry.space_group_name_H-M   'P 1'
#
loop_
_entity.id
_entity.type
_entity.pdbx_description
1 polymer ?
#
loop_
_entity_poly.entity_id
_entity_poly.type
_entity_poly.pdbx_seq_one_letter_code
_entity_poly.pdbx_strand_id
1 'polypeptide(L)'
;MCIRDRSWAAEASGEKMPGDAYEWVMHEEEGLLELDWRPLMKSVDEDLLEGVSRGCIARKFHESLVNLVFDVAERFCLDRLVLGGGCFQNAFLLEGLAGMAQSRRCQLALPQRVPCNDGGISLGQVAAVVRQWKG
;
A
#
# COMPACT_ATOMS: atom_id res chain seq x y z
N MET A 1 -2.35 -7.25 -12.81
CA MET A 1 -3.53 -6.80 -12.06
C MET A 1 -4.45 -8.00 -11.85
N CYS A 2 -4.67 -8.40 -10.62
CA CYS A 2 -5.48 -9.57 -10.31
C CYS A 2 -6.96 -9.25 -10.59
N ILE A 3 -7.64 -10.10 -11.37
CA ILE A 3 -9.08 -9.94 -11.72
C ILE A 3 -9.93 -9.93 -10.45
N ARG A 4 -9.51 -10.67 -9.41
CA ARG A 4 -10.19 -10.71 -8.10
C ARG A 4 -10.21 -9.35 -7.39
N ASP A 5 -9.12 -8.59 -7.47
CA ASP A 5 -9.04 -7.27 -6.80
C ASP A 5 -10.03 -6.28 -7.41
N ARG A 6 -10.26 -6.36 -8.72
CA ARG A 6 -11.25 -5.50 -9.40
C ARG A 6 -12.69 -5.84 -9.02
N SER A 7 -13.03 -7.13 -8.93
CA SER A 7 -14.40 -7.52 -8.57
C SER A 7 -14.72 -7.16 -7.12
N TRP A 8 -13.78 -7.35 -6.21
CA TRP A 8 -13.98 -7.00 -4.81
C TRP A 8 -14.02 -5.47 -4.58
N ALA A 9 -13.19 -4.72 -5.28
CA ALA A 9 -13.24 -3.26 -5.24
C ALA A 9 -14.55 -2.71 -5.84
N ALA A 10 -15.07 -3.34 -6.90
CA ALA A 10 -16.35 -2.97 -7.51
C ALA A 10 -17.54 -3.28 -6.59
N GLU A 11 -17.53 -4.43 -5.91
CA GLU A 11 -18.53 -4.77 -4.90
C GLU A 11 -18.51 -3.79 -3.72
N ALA A 12 -17.33 -3.38 -3.27
CA ALA A 12 -17.17 -2.42 -2.18
C ALA A 12 -17.62 -1.00 -2.55
N SER A 13 -17.58 -0.62 -3.83
CA SER A 13 -17.90 0.75 -4.26
C SER A 13 -19.38 1.13 -4.17
N GLY A 14 -20.27 0.17 -4.01
CA GLY A 14 -21.74 0.37 -3.95
C GLY A 14 -22.32 0.49 -2.54
N GLU A 15 -21.61 0.08 -1.52
CA GLU A 15 -22.10 0.08 -0.14
C GLU A 15 -21.55 1.28 0.64
N LYS A 16 -22.46 2.01 1.28
CA LYS A 16 -22.12 3.04 2.26
C LYS A 16 -21.62 2.33 3.51
N MET A 17 -20.31 2.26 3.67
CA MET A 17 -19.68 1.43 4.68
C MET A 17 -19.51 2.14 6.01
N PRO A 18 -19.96 1.55 7.10
CA PRO A 18 -19.43 1.86 8.42
C PRO A 18 -18.15 1.05 8.62
N GLY A 19 -17.08 1.69 8.93
CA GLY A 19 -15.90 1.02 9.45
C GLY A 19 -14.61 1.66 8.95
N ASP A 20 -13.84 2.05 9.92
CA ASP A 20 -12.49 2.54 9.73
C ASP A 20 -11.60 1.40 9.22
N ALA A 21 -10.49 1.77 8.56
CA ALA A 21 -9.44 0.84 8.20
C ALA A 21 -8.99 0.01 9.42
N TYR A 22 -8.49 -1.19 9.19
CA TYR A 22 -7.94 -2.01 10.27
C TYR A 22 -6.69 -1.36 10.84
N GLU A 23 -6.49 -1.47 12.14
CA GLU A 23 -5.36 -0.89 12.83
C GLU A 23 -4.10 -1.75 12.66
N TRP A 24 -2.97 -1.07 12.54
CA TRP A 24 -1.63 -1.65 12.59
C TRP A 24 -0.99 -1.39 13.94
N VAL A 25 -0.21 -2.33 14.41
CA VAL A 25 0.64 -2.13 15.58
C VAL A 25 2.09 -1.99 15.13
N MET A 26 2.70 -0.90 15.54
CA MET A 26 4.11 -0.62 15.25
C MET A 26 4.90 -0.70 16.55
N HIS A 27 5.95 -1.50 16.55
CA HIS A 27 6.92 -1.61 17.64
C HIS A 27 8.26 -1.06 17.20
N GLU A 28 8.93 -0.33 18.05
CA GLU A 28 10.29 0.12 17.81
C GLU A 28 11.21 -0.52 18.83
N GLU A 29 12.14 -1.35 18.36
CA GLU A 29 13.12 -2.03 19.17
C GLU A 29 14.50 -1.87 18.54
N GLU A 30 15.48 -1.42 19.32
CA GLU A 30 16.88 -1.19 18.89
C GLU A 30 17.03 -0.34 17.62
N GLY A 31 16.10 0.60 17.38
CA GLY A 31 16.09 1.46 16.18
C GLY A 31 15.52 0.80 14.92
N LEU A 32 14.96 -0.39 15.05
CA LEU A 32 14.21 -1.07 14.01
C LEU A 32 12.71 -0.89 14.24
N LEU A 33 11.98 -0.49 13.19
CA LEU A 33 10.53 -0.42 13.22
C LEU A 33 9.95 -1.75 12.73
N GLU A 34 9.29 -2.47 13.62
CA GLU A 34 8.56 -3.71 13.30
C GLU A 34 7.07 -3.42 13.14
N LEU A 35 6.49 -3.93 12.06
CA LEU A 35 5.06 -3.82 11.76
C LEU A 35 4.39 -5.16 12.11
N ASP A 36 3.57 -5.16 13.16
CA ASP A 36 2.81 -6.35 13.55
C ASP A 36 1.49 -6.42 12.78
N TRP A 37 1.40 -7.38 11.87
CA TRP A 37 0.20 -7.63 11.05
C TRP A 37 -0.86 -8.51 11.76
N ARG A 38 -0.52 -9.14 12.89
CA ARG A 38 -1.41 -10.07 13.61
C ARG A 38 -2.72 -9.43 14.09
N PRO A 39 -2.72 -8.21 14.66
CA PRO A 39 -3.96 -7.54 15.04
C PRO A 39 -4.89 -7.27 13.84
N LEU A 40 -4.33 -6.85 12.70
CA LEU A 40 -5.09 -6.64 11.47
C LEU A 40 -5.76 -7.94 11.01
N MET A 41 -5.03 -9.06 10.98
CA MET A 41 -5.59 -10.36 10.57
C MET A 41 -6.69 -10.83 11.52
N LYS A 42 -6.53 -10.59 12.82
CA LYS A 42 -7.57 -10.88 13.81
C LYS A 42 -8.86 -10.09 13.51
N SER A 43 -8.75 -8.80 13.20
CA SER A 43 -9.92 -7.98 12.85
C SER A 43 -10.57 -8.42 11.53
N VAL A 44 -9.79 -8.92 10.56
CA VAL A 44 -10.33 -9.54 9.34
C VAL A 44 -11.11 -10.81 9.66
N ASP A 45 -10.61 -11.67 10.56
CA ASP A 45 -11.31 -12.88 10.98
C ASP A 45 -12.60 -12.55 11.74
N GLU A 46 -12.60 -11.52 12.59
CA GLU A 46 -13.77 -11.03 13.30
C GLU A 46 -14.86 -10.55 12.30
N ASP A 47 -14.50 -9.71 11.34
CA ASP A 47 -15.40 -9.25 10.28
C ASP A 47 -16.00 -10.43 9.46
N LEU A 48 -15.19 -11.45 9.18
CA LEU A 48 -15.66 -12.66 8.48
C LEU A 48 -16.69 -13.44 9.31
N LEU A 49 -16.47 -13.57 10.62
CA LEU A 49 -17.38 -14.25 11.54
C LEU A 49 -18.69 -13.48 11.73
N GLU A 50 -18.64 -12.15 11.70
CA GLU A 50 -19.79 -11.25 11.77
C GLU A 50 -20.58 -11.18 10.45
N GLY A 51 -20.07 -11.80 9.38
CA GLY A 51 -20.74 -11.85 8.08
C GLY A 51 -20.58 -10.57 7.26
N VAL A 52 -19.56 -9.76 7.55
CA VAL A 52 -19.23 -8.58 6.75
C VAL A 52 -18.91 -9.01 5.31
N SER A 53 -19.39 -8.26 4.32
CA SER A 53 -19.20 -8.62 2.92
C SER A 53 -17.71 -8.64 2.55
N ARG A 54 -17.34 -9.58 1.66
CA ARG A 54 -15.94 -9.71 1.20
C ARG A 54 -15.41 -8.44 0.55
N GLY A 55 -16.28 -7.69 -0.13
CA GLY A 55 -15.94 -6.41 -0.73
C GLY A 55 -15.55 -5.37 0.31
N CYS A 56 -16.28 -5.33 1.43
CA CYS A 56 -16.00 -4.45 2.56
C CYS A 56 -14.68 -4.79 3.23
N ILE A 57 -14.45 -6.06 3.52
CA ILE A 57 -13.20 -6.55 4.10
C ILE A 57 -12.02 -6.21 3.19
N ALA A 58 -12.15 -6.45 1.88
CA ALA A 58 -11.11 -6.12 0.92
C ALA A 58 -10.82 -4.61 0.87
N ARG A 59 -11.85 -3.77 0.92
CA ARG A 59 -11.69 -2.32 0.97
C ARG A 59 -10.98 -1.87 2.24
N LYS A 60 -11.47 -2.28 3.42
CA LYS A 60 -10.85 -1.98 4.71
C LYS A 60 -9.36 -2.38 4.73
N PHE A 61 -9.06 -3.57 4.19
CA PHE A 61 -7.68 -4.05 4.09
C PHE A 61 -6.80 -3.14 3.22
N HIS A 62 -7.27 -2.72 2.04
CA HIS A 62 -6.52 -1.82 1.17
C HIS A 62 -6.36 -0.43 1.79
N GLU A 63 -7.40 0.11 2.42
CA GLU A 63 -7.33 1.38 3.16
C GLU A 63 -6.33 1.31 4.32
N SER A 64 -6.26 0.17 5.00
CA SER A 64 -5.25 -0.08 6.04
C SER A 64 -3.83 -0.03 5.49
N LEU A 65 -3.59 -0.63 4.31
CA LEU A 65 -2.29 -0.56 3.65
C LEU A 65 -1.92 0.87 3.23
N VAL A 66 -2.89 1.64 2.75
CA VAL A 66 -2.69 3.06 2.42
C VAL A 66 -2.28 3.84 3.66
N ASN A 67 -3.02 3.70 4.76
CA ASN A 67 -2.71 4.38 6.02
C ASN A 67 -1.32 4.01 6.52
N LEU A 68 -0.98 2.71 6.51
CA LEU A 68 0.32 2.20 6.94
C LEU A 68 1.48 2.90 6.22
N VAL A 69 1.40 3.05 4.88
CA VAL A 69 2.46 3.70 4.10
C VAL A 69 2.71 5.13 4.58
N PHE A 70 1.65 5.88 4.88
CA PHE A 70 1.78 7.26 5.34
C PHE A 70 2.14 7.38 6.81
N ASP A 71 1.70 6.45 7.66
CA ASP A 71 2.07 6.43 9.08
C ASP A 71 3.57 6.13 9.24
N VAL A 72 4.11 5.20 8.43
CA VAL A 72 5.55 4.95 8.36
C VAL A 72 6.29 6.17 7.82
N ALA A 73 5.80 6.82 6.74
CA ALA A 73 6.42 8.02 6.19
C ALA A 73 6.47 9.15 7.21
N GLU A 74 5.39 9.36 7.95
CA GLU A 74 5.31 10.38 9.02
C GLU A 74 6.27 10.08 10.16
N ARG A 75 6.36 8.80 10.57
CA ARG A 75 7.30 8.36 11.61
C ARG A 75 8.76 8.70 11.27
N PHE A 76 9.13 8.63 10.00
CA PHE A 76 10.46 8.98 9.50
C PHE A 76 10.57 10.40 8.93
N CYS A 77 9.56 11.24 9.10
CA CYS A 77 9.50 12.61 8.58
C CYS A 77 9.78 12.68 7.06
N LEU A 78 9.25 11.74 6.29
CA LEU A 78 9.43 11.68 4.84
C LEU A 78 8.31 12.42 4.12
N ASP A 79 8.69 13.35 3.24
CA ASP A 79 7.77 14.11 2.39
C ASP A 79 7.71 13.60 0.94
N ARG A 80 8.54 12.58 0.61
CA ARG A 80 8.62 11.97 -0.70
C ARG A 80 8.66 10.46 -0.61
N LEU A 81 7.79 9.80 -1.36
CA LEU A 81 7.70 8.34 -1.44
C LEU A 81 7.90 7.87 -2.88
N VAL A 82 8.63 6.79 -3.04
CA VAL A 82 8.81 6.09 -4.32
C VAL A 82 8.22 4.70 -4.18
N LEU A 83 7.26 4.36 -5.03
CA LEU A 83 6.59 3.06 -5.00
C LEU A 83 7.21 2.12 -6.02
N GLY A 84 7.61 0.92 -5.56
CA GLY A 84 8.16 -0.15 -6.40
C GLY A 84 7.68 -1.51 -5.91
N GLY A 85 7.55 -2.46 -6.82
CA GLY A 85 7.06 -3.80 -6.52
C GLY A 85 5.71 -4.12 -7.18
N GLY A 86 5.42 -5.42 -7.34
CA GLY A 86 4.24 -5.90 -8.07
C GLY A 86 2.88 -5.53 -7.43
N CYS A 87 2.84 -5.29 -6.12
CA CYS A 87 1.62 -4.88 -5.42
C CYS A 87 1.09 -3.53 -5.93
N PHE A 88 1.95 -2.63 -6.41
CA PHE A 88 1.54 -1.35 -6.98
C PHE A 88 0.99 -1.43 -8.41
N GLN A 89 0.73 -2.62 -8.93
CA GLN A 89 -0.12 -2.85 -10.10
C GLN A 89 -1.61 -2.86 -9.74
N ASN A 90 -1.95 -2.89 -8.45
CA ASN A 90 -3.31 -2.78 -7.96
C ASN A 90 -3.78 -1.33 -8.06
N ALA A 91 -4.78 -1.09 -8.93
CA ALA A 91 -5.30 0.26 -9.17
C ALA A 91 -5.96 0.87 -7.94
N PHE A 92 -6.70 0.06 -7.16
CA PHE A 92 -7.37 0.54 -5.96
C PHE A 92 -6.36 1.05 -4.93
N LEU A 93 -5.25 0.31 -4.74
CA LEU A 93 -4.17 0.72 -3.84
C LEU A 93 -3.51 2.02 -4.34
N LEU A 94 -3.24 2.12 -5.65
CA LEU A 94 -2.63 3.32 -6.23
C LEU A 94 -3.51 4.56 -6.11
N GLU A 95 -4.81 4.43 -6.38
CA GLU A 95 -5.78 5.52 -6.25
C GLU A 95 -5.88 6.01 -4.80
N GLY A 96 -5.92 5.07 -3.83
CA GLY A 96 -5.90 5.38 -2.41
C GLY A 96 -4.64 6.14 -2.00
N LEU A 97 -3.47 5.65 -2.42
CA LEU A 97 -2.18 6.30 -2.15
C LEU A 97 -2.08 7.69 -2.78
N ALA A 98 -2.55 7.86 -4.03
CA ALA A 98 -2.54 9.15 -4.71
C ALA A 98 -3.45 10.18 -4.01
N GLY A 99 -4.65 9.76 -3.60
CA GLY A 99 -5.57 10.62 -2.85
C GLY A 99 -5.01 11.03 -1.49
N MET A 100 -4.44 10.07 -0.76
CA MET A 100 -3.84 10.34 0.56
C MET A 100 -2.59 11.24 0.43
N ALA A 101 -1.76 11.04 -0.59
CA ALA A 101 -0.57 11.86 -0.84
C ALA A 101 -0.92 13.34 -1.04
N GLN A 102 -2.02 13.63 -1.76
CA GLN A 102 -2.51 14.99 -1.91
C GLN A 102 -2.93 15.61 -0.58
N SER A 103 -3.68 14.88 0.22
CA SER A 103 -4.20 15.37 1.51
C SER A 103 -3.08 15.60 2.53
N ARG A 104 -2.07 14.74 2.57
CA ARG A 104 -0.92 14.84 3.47
C ARG A 104 0.27 15.66 2.90
N ARG A 105 0.11 16.26 1.70
CA ARG A 105 1.15 17.04 1.01
C ARG A 105 2.46 16.26 0.81
N CYS A 106 2.36 14.97 0.58
CA CYS A 106 3.47 14.09 0.31
C CYS A 106 3.66 13.91 -1.21
N GLN A 107 4.90 13.94 -1.68
CA GLN A 107 5.20 13.70 -3.09
C GLN A 107 5.27 12.20 -3.37
N LEU A 108 4.40 11.72 -4.25
CA LEU A 108 4.35 10.32 -4.65
C LEU A 108 4.98 10.16 -6.04
N ALA A 109 6.07 9.41 -6.13
CA ALA A 109 6.71 9.06 -7.39
C ALA A 109 6.36 7.62 -7.79
N LEU A 110 5.76 7.50 -8.98
CA LEU A 110 5.39 6.23 -9.58
C LEU A 110 6.22 5.96 -10.83
N PRO A 111 6.69 4.73 -11.06
CA PRO A 111 7.32 4.36 -12.32
C PRO A 111 6.33 4.51 -13.49
N GLN A 112 6.66 5.38 -14.46
CA GLN A 112 5.80 5.63 -15.62
C GLN A 112 6.26 4.90 -16.88
N ARG A 113 7.58 4.73 -17.03
CA ARG A 113 8.21 4.18 -18.25
C ARG A 113 8.72 2.76 -18.08
N VAL A 114 8.87 2.33 -16.84
CA VAL A 114 9.41 1.01 -16.48
C VAL A 114 8.38 0.33 -15.62
N PRO A 115 8.11 -0.97 -15.81
CA PRO A 115 7.22 -1.70 -14.92
C PRO A 115 7.68 -1.60 -13.46
N CYS A 116 6.75 -1.41 -12.53
CA CYS A 116 7.06 -1.36 -11.09
C CYS A 116 7.33 -2.75 -10.49
N ASN A 117 7.26 -3.82 -11.28
CA ASN A 117 7.51 -5.21 -10.89
C ASN A 117 8.92 -5.67 -11.27
N ASP A 118 9.19 -6.96 -11.12
CA ASP A 118 10.49 -7.59 -11.40
C ASP A 118 10.99 -7.36 -12.82
N GLY A 119 10.11 -7.06 -13.79
CA GLY A 119 10.49 -6.67 -15.15
C GLY A 119 11.35 -5.41 -15.25
N GLY A 120 11.36 -4.58 -14.20
CA GLY A 120 12.20 -3.37 -14.10
C GLY A 120 13.62 -3.62 -13.55
N ILE A 121 13.90 -4.77 -12.95
CA ILE A 121 15.15 -5.03 -12.22
C ILE A 121 16.37 -4.92 -13.15
N SER A 122 16.34 -5.56 -14.32
CA SER A 122 17.46 -5.55 -15.27
C SER A 122 17.83 -4.13 -15.74
N LEU A 123 16.82 -3.29 -15.98
CA LEU A 123 17.05 -1.89 -16.35
C LEU A 123 17.64 -1.09 -15.17
N GLY A 124 17.16 -1.36 -13.95
CA GLY A 124 17.73 -0.77 -12.74
C GLY A 124 19.19 -1.12 -12.52
N GLN A 125 19.59 -2.37 -12.77
CA GLN A 125 20.98 -2.83 -12.71
C GLN A 125 21.85 -2.10 -13.74
N VAL A 126 21.41 -2.00 -14.99
CA VAL A 126 22.12 -1.25 -16.04
C VAL A 126 22.28 0.22 -15.64
N ALA A 127 21.24 0.86 -15.13
CA ALA A 127 21.29 2.25 -14.70
C ALA A 127 22.27 2.47 -13.55
N ALA A 128 22.35 1.53 -12.60
CA ALA A 128 23.29 1.57 -11.50
C ALA A 128 24.76 1.51 -11.98
N VAL A 129 25.07 0.58 -12.90
CA VAL A 129 26.40 0.43 -13.50
C VAL A 129 26.80 1.69 -14.26
N VAL A 130 25.91 2.24 -15.09
CA VAL A 130 26.18 3.47 -15.85
C VAL A 130 26.46 4.68 -14.94
N ARG A 131 25.80 4.75 -13.79
CA ARG A 131 26.08 5.81 -12.80
C ARG A 131 27.45 5.68 -12.17
N GLN A 132 27.88 4.45 -11.84
CA GLN A 132 29.21 4.18 -11.28
C GLN A 132 30.35 4.49 -12.28
N TRP A 133 30.09 4.35 -13.59
CA TRP A 133 31.11 4.64 -14.63
C TRP A 133 31.26 6.15 -14.93
N LYS A 134 30.32 6.97 -14.52
CA LYS A 134 30.36 8.44 -14.72
C LYS A 134 30.90 9.23 -13.53
N GLY A 135 31.22 8.57 -12.44
CA GLY A 135 31.88 9.14 -11.25
C GLY A 135 33.34 8.74 -11.20
#